data_6fe2bbc679caf191bac1bbda589c3745
#
_entry.id   6fe2bbc679caf191bac1bbda589c3745
#
_cell.length_a   1.000
_cell.length_b   1.000
_cell.length_c   1.000
_cell.angle_alpha   90.00
_cell.angle_beta   90.00
_cell.angle_gamma   90.00
#
_symmetry.space_group_name_H-M   'P 1'
#
loop_
_entity.id
_entity.type
_entity.pdbx_description
1 polymer ?
#
loop_
_entity_poly.entity_id
_entity_poly.type
_entity_poly.pdbx_seq_one_letter_code
_entity_poly.pdbx_strand_id
1 'polypeptide(L)'
;MQRTPDFSLAHQVVEKALEQEVFPAACVLVGRREKVLFRRAYGRLSIEEDAGLCNEQTRFDLASVSKPLVVGMLALRALESGKLCLWDKLGTFIDAPADKQEIT
;
A
#
# COMPACT_ATOMS: atom_id res chain seq x y z
N MET A 1 -10.45 -24.78 -19.04
CA MET A 1 -9.46 -23.82 -19.56
C MET A 1 -9.66 -22.51 -18.84
N GLN A 2 -8.79 -22.13 -17.89
CA GLN A 2 -8.94 -20.85 -17.20
C GLN A 2 -8.49 -19.74 -18.17
N ARG A 3 -9.41 -18.80 -18.50
CA ARG A 3 -9.07 -17.62 -19.31
C ARG A 3 -8.01 -16.81 -18.55
N THR A 4 -6.92 -16.46 -19.23
CA THR A 4 -5.96 -15.49 -18.72
C THR A 4 -6.70 -14.16 -18.54
N PRO A 5 -6.64 -13.51 -17.36
CA PRO A 5 -7.29 -12.24 -17.15
C PRO A 5 -6.75 -11.19 -18.13
N ASP A 6 -7.65 -10.40 -18.70
CA ASP A 6 -7.29 -9.27 -19.55
C ASP A 6 -7.13 -8.01 -18.68
N PHE A 7 -5.96 -7.39 -18.72
CA PHE A 7 -5.63 -6.15 -17.97
C PHE A 7 -5.55 -4.92 -18.86
N SER A 8 -6.01 -5.00 -20.11
CA SER A 8 -5.93 -3.88 -21.08
C SER A 8 -6.63 -2.63 -20.57
N LEU A 9 -7.80 -2.75 -19.96
CA LEU A 9 -8.52 -1.62 -19.39
C LEU A 9 -7.76 -0.99 -18.20
N ALA A 10 -7.21 -1.79 -17.31
CA ALA A 10 -6.40 -1.28 -16.20
C ALA A 10 -5.16 -0.53 -16.70
N HIS A 11 -4.51 -1.07 -17.73
CA HIS A 11 -3.39 -0.41 -18.40
C HIS A 11 -3.80 0.97 -18.96
N GLN A 12 -4.90 1.04 -19.72
CA GLN A 12 -5.41 2.29 -20.29
C GLN A 12 -5.74 3.34 -19.22
N VAL A 13 -6.31 2.94 -18.07
CA VAL A 13 -6.61 3.86 -16.97
C VAL A 13 -5.33 4.48 -16.41
N VAL A 14 -4.27 3.69 -16.22
CA VAL A 14 -2.99 4.20 -15.72
C VAL A 14 -2.33 5.12 -16.74
N GLU A 15 -2.31 4.75 -18.01
CA GLU A 15 -1.73 5.59 -19.08
C GLU A 15 -2.45 6.93 -19.19
N LYS A 16 -3.79 6.91 -19.16
CA LYS A 16 -4.58 8.14 -19.17
C LYS A 16 -4.31 9.04 -17.97
N ALA A 17 -4.09 8.48 -16.80
CA ALA A 17 -3.76 9.25 -15.60
C ALA A 17 -2.36 9.89 -15.70
N LEU A 18 -1.40 9.21 -16.34
CA LEU A 18 -0.07 9.78 -16.63
C LEU A 18 -0.15 10.91 -17.66
N GLU A 19 -0.93 10.71 -18.73
CA GLU A 19 -1.17 11.76 -19.75
C GLU A 19 -1.84 13.01 -19.15
N GLN A 20 -2.66 12.84 -18.13
CA GLN A 20 -3.31 13.91 -17.37
C GLN A 20 -2.44 14.47 -16.23
N GLU A 21 -1.19 14.04 -16.12
CA GLU A 21 -0.24 14.46 -15.07
C GLU A 21 -0.76 14.28 -13.64
N VAL A 22 -1.64 13.29 -13.40
CA VAL A 22 -2.15 12.98 -12.05
C VAL A 22 -1.03 12.50 -11.13
N PHE A 23 -0.05 11.79 -11.69
CA PHE A 23 1.18 11.36 -11.03
C PHE A 23 2.28 11.12 -12.08
N PRO A 24 3.57 11.25 -11.74
CA PRO A 24 4.67 11.07 -12.70
C PRO A 24 4.98 9.61 -13.01
N ALA A 25 4.75 8.71 -12.07
CA ALA A 25 5.08 7.29 -12.22
C ALA A 25 4.12 6.38 -11.46
N ALA A 26 4.03 5.14 -11.91
CA ALA A 26 3.32 4.07 -11.22
C ALA A 26 4.00 2.71 -11.44
N CYS A 27 3.96 1.85 -10.44
CA CYS A 27 4.23 0.42 -10.56
C CYS A 27 2.97 -0.35 -10.18
N VAL A 28 2.49 -1.19 -11.10
CA VAL A 28 1.30 -2.01 -10.89
C VAL A 28 1.70 -3.47 -10.87
N LEU A 29 1.26 -4.19 -9.85
CA LEU A 29 1.40 -5.64 -9.75
C LEU A 29 0.04 -6.23 -9.37
N VAL A 30 -0.42 -7.19 -10.14
CA VAL A 30 -1.61 -7.97 -9.82
C VAL A 30 -1.21 -9.42 -9.65
N GLY A 31 -1.55 -9.98 -8.51
CA GLY A 31 -1.26 -11.37 -8.19
C GLY A 31 -2.52 -12.14 -7.79
N ARG A 32 -2.47 -13.46 -7.95
CA ARG A 32 -3.48 -14.36 -7.42
C ARG A 32 -2.78 -15.57 -6.81
N ARG A 33 -2.93 -15.73 -5.49
CA ARG A 33 -2.16 -16.71 -4.71
C ARG A 33 -0.66 -16.46 -4.92
N GLU A 34 0.11 -17.41 -5.38
CA GLU A 34 1.56 -17.30 -5.61
C GLU A 34 1.94 -16.91 -7.05
N LYS A 35 0.96 -16.56 -7.89
CA LYS A 35 1.20 -16.20 -9.29
C LYS A 35 1.05 -14.71 -9.52
N VAL A 36 2.06 -14.10 -10.12
CA VAL A 36 1.96 -12.77 -10.71
C VAL A 36 1.19 -12.92 -12.03
N LEU A 37 0.09 -12.20 -12.17
CA LEU A 37 -0.75 -12.20 -13.36
C LEU A 37 -0.46 -11.01 -14.27
N PHE A 38 -0.06 -9.88 -13.68
CA PHE A 38 0.30 -8.66 -14.38
C PHE A 38 1.33 -7.90 -13.57
N ARG A 39 2.32 -7.33 -14.24
CA ARG A 39 3.33 -6.48 -13.61
C ARG A 39 3.82 -5.48 -14.65
N ARG A 40 3.82 -4.20 -14.30
CA ARG A 40 4.27 -3.15 -15.21
C ARG A 40 4.64 -1.88 -14.45
N ALA A 41 5.71 -1.23 -14.90
CA ALA A 41 6.11 0.10 -14.50
C ALA A 41 5.72 1.11 -15.60
N TYR A 42 5.39 2.32 -15.19
CA TYR A 42 4.90 3.40 -16.05
C TYR A 42 5.52 4.73 -15.66
N GLY A 43 5.71 5.60 -16.64
CA GLY A 43 6.09 7.00 -16.46
C GLY A 43 7.55 7.21 -16.12
N ARG A 44 7.84 8.33 -15.46
CA ARG A 44 9.18 8.81 -15.13
C ARG A 44 9.31 9.07 -13.64
N LEU A 45 10.55 9.16 -13.16
CA LEU A 45 10.86 9.34 -11.73
C LEU A 45 10.39 10.69 -11.18
N SER A 46 10.25 11.70 -12.03
CA SER A 46 9.66 13.00 -11.71
C SER A 46 8.96 13.59 -12.93
N ILE A 47 8.38 14.78 -12.78
CA ILE A 47 7.75 15.55 -13.86
C ILE A 47 8.77 16.26 -14.76
N GLU A 48 10.04 16.26 -14.42
CA GLU A 48 11.10 16.88 -15.21
C GLU A 48 11.37 16.09 -16.51
N GLU A 49 11.62 16.78 -17.61
CA GLU A 49 11.79 16.15 -18.94
C GLU A 49 12.97 15.19 -19.01
N ASP A 50 14.04 15.44 -18.25
CA ASP A 50 15.26 14.63 -18.19
C ASP A 50 15.20 13.53 -17.12
N ALA A 51 14.11 13.42 -16.37
CA ALA A 51 13.94 12.39 -15.36
C ALA A 51 14.02 10.99 -15.97
N GLY A 52 14.71 10.09 -15.30
CA GLY A 52 14.83 8.68 -15.69
C GLY A 52 13.47 7.98 -15.74
N LEU A 53 13.39 6.89 -16.52
CA LEU A 53 12.17 6.09 -16.61
C LEU A 53 11.94 5.31 -15.30
N CYS A 54 10.69 5.24 -14.90
CA CYS A 54 10.25 4.34 -13.85
C CYS A 54 10.39 2.88 -14.29
N ASN A 55 10.89 2.04 -13.41
CA ASN A 55 11.03 0.61 -13.63
C ASN A 55 10.57 -0.19 -12.40
N GLU A 56 10.61 -1.50 -12.48
CA GLU A 56 10.10 -2.39 -11.43
C GLU A 56 10.92 -2.35 -10.13
N GLN A 57 12.15 -1.82 -10.15
CA GLN A 57 13.02 -1.62 -8.99
C GLN A 57 12.93 -0.20 -8.43
N THR A 58 12.15 0.68 -9.06
CA THR A 58 11.94 2.05 -8.56
C THR A 58 11.37 2.01 -7.15
N ARG A 59 11.98 2.76 -6.24
CA ARG A 59 11.53 2.88 -4.86
C ARG A 59 10.50 3.98 -4.75
N PHE A 60 9.36 3.65 -4.19
CA PHE A 60 8.29 4.59 -3.88
C PHE A 60 8.24 4.85 -2.39
N ASP A 61 7.96 6.10 -2.00
CA ASP A 61 7.59 6.40 -0.62
C ASP A 61 6.23 5.76 -0.32
N LEU A 62 6.19 4.93 0.70
CA LEU A 62 4.96 4.24 1.12
C LEU A 62 3.99 5.17 1.86
N ALA A 63 4.46 6.33 2.30
CA ALA A 63 3.66 7.30 3.04
C ALA A 63 2.78 6.58 4.11
N SER A 64 1.48 6.85 4.12
CA SER A 64 0.56 6.25 5.11
C SER A 64 0.28 4.76 4.94
N VAL A 65 0.69 4.13 3.84
CA VAL A 65 0.65 2.66 3.70
C VAL A 65 1.55 1.98 4.76
N SER A 66 2.55 2.71 5.29
CA SER A 66 3.37 2.25 6.42
C SER A 66 2.54 1.94 7.67
N LYS A 67 1.40 2.62 7.89
CA LYS A 67 0.54 2.39 9.06
C LYS A 67 -0.02 0.95 9.11
N PRO A 68 -0.73 0.46 8.10
CA PRO A 68 -1.20 -0.93 8.11
C PRO A 68 -0.06 -1.94 8.04
N LEU A 69 1.01 -1.66 7.31
CA LEU A 69 2.13 -2.60 7.18
C LEU A 69 2.96 -2.74 8.47
N VAL A 70 3.28 -1.64 9.13
CA VAL A 70 4.12 -1.67 10.34
C VAL A 70 3.27 -1.78 11.59
N VAL A 71 2.41 -0.78 11.85
CA VAL A 71 1.60 -0.73 13.08
C VAL A 71 0.58 -1.88 13.11
N GLY A 72 -0.12 -2.11 12.00
CA GLY A 72 -1.09 -3.19 11.88
C GLY A 72 -0.46 -4.57 12.11
N MET A 73 0.69 -4.84 11.48
CA MET A 73 1.39 -6.12 11.67
C MET A 73 1.94 -6.30 13.09
N LEU A 74 2.42 -5.23 13.73
CA LEU A 74 2.86 -5.28 15.14
C LEU A 74 1.68 -5.55 16.08
N ALA A 75 0.53 -4.92 15.83
CA ALA A 75 -0.70 -5.17 16.58
C ALA A 75 -1.16 -6.63 16.44
N LEU A 76 -1.17 -7.17 15.22
CA LEU A 76 -1.50 -8.58 14.98
C LEU A 76 -0.56 -9.53 15.72
N ARG A 77 0.74 -9.27 15.74
CA ARG A 77 1.70 -10.06 16.51
C ARG A 77 1.50 -9.94 18.01
N ALA A 78 1.11 -8.77 18.51
CA ALA A 78 0.80 -8.57 19.91
C ALA A 78 -0.46 -9.35 20.31
N LEU A 79 -1.51 -9.34 19.47
CA LEU A 79 -2.72 -10.15 19.64
C LEU A 79 -2.40 -11.65 19.65
N GLU A 80 -1.64 -12.13 18.67
CA GLU A 80 -1.25 -13.54 18.55
C GLU A 80 -0.46 -14.03 19.79
N SER A 81 0.41 -13.18 20.34
CA SER A 81 1.21 -13.49 21.52
C SER A 81 0.50 -13.24 22.86
N GLY A 82 -0.76 -12.82 22.84
CA GLY A 82 -1.55 -12.51 24.03
C GLY A 82 -1.10 -11.26 24.80
N LYS A 83 -0.28 -10.40 24.18
CA LYS A 83 0.17 -9.13 24.79
C LYS A 83 -0.83 -7.99 24.59
N LEU A 84 -1.79 -8.16 23.71
CA LEU A 84 -2.87 -7.24 23.41
C LEU A 84 -4.15 -8.03 23.20
N CYS A 85 -5.27 -7.47 23.61
CA CYS A 85 -6.61 -7.96 23.31
C CYS A 85 -7.40 -6.86 22.58
N LEU A 86 -8.31 -7.24 21.69
CA LEU A 86 -9.13 -6.26 20.94
C LEU A 86 -10.02 -5.39 21.84
N TRP A 87 -10.26 -5.83 23.07
CA TRP A 87 -11.10 -5.14 24.03
C TRP A 87 -10.30 -4.42 25.12
N ASP A 88 -8.98 -4.41 25.02
CA ASP A 88 -8.14 -3.69 25.95
C ASP A 88 -8.36 -2.19 25.80
N LYS A 89 -8.42 -1.50 26.93
CA LYS A 89 -8.63 -0.06 26.98
C LYS A 89 -7.31 0.68 26.83
N LEU A 90 -7.32 1.82 26.16
CA LEU A 90 -6.14 2.65 25.96
C LEU A 90 -5.46 3.01 27.30
N GLY A 91 -6.24 3.34 28.32
CA GLY A 91 -5.74 3.66 29.66
C GLY A 91 -5.00 2.52 30.37
N THR A 92 -5.09 1.27 29.86
CA THR A 92 -4.31 0.14 30.38
C THR A 92 -2.82 0.23 30.01
N PHE A 93 -2.51 0.87 28.87
CA PHE A 93 -1.17 0.87 28.30
C PHE A 93 -0.46 2.23 28.42
N ILE A 94 -1.22 3.30 28.41
CA ILE A 94 -0.68 4.67 28.46
C ILE A 94 -1.47 5.54 29.43
N ASP A 95 -0.83 6.55 29.98
CA ASP A 95 -1.50 7.61 30.75
C ASP A 95 -2.24 8.54 29.78
N ALA A 96 -3.49 8.20 29.51
CA ALA A 96 -4.35 8.93 28.60
C ALA A 96 -5.25 9.92 29.34
N PRO A 97 -5.69 11.03 28.72
CA PRO A 97 -6.72 11.90 29.28
C PRO A 97 -7.96 11.12 29.71
N ALA A 98 -8.64 11.56 30.78
CA ALA A 98 -9.75 10.82 31.39
C ALA A 98 -10.87 10.47 30.38
N ASP A 99 -11.14 11.33 29.41
CA ASP A 99 -12.13 11.12 28.35
C ASP A 99 -11.67 10.15 27.24
N LYS A 100 -10.41 9.69 27.27
CA LYS A 100 -9.81 8.76 26.30
C LYS A 100 -9.44 7.41 26.88
N GLN A 101 -9.43 7.25 28.20
CA GLN A 101 -8.98 6.01 28.85
C GLN A 101 -9.82 4.78 28.49
N GLU A 102 -11.11 4.97 28.23
CA GLU A 102 -12.08 3.91 27.90
C GLU A 102 -12.12 3.53 26.41
N ILE A 103 -11.33 4.17 25.56
CA ILE A 103 -11.23 3.82 24.13
C ILE A 103 -10.56 2.43 24.00
N THR A 104 -11.17 1.56 23.20
CA THR A 104 -10.66 0.24 22.84
C THR A 104 -10.14 0.21 21.40
#